data_ba5dc01db7e2be5306687ad6b5e4c25b
#
_entry.id   ba5dc01db7e2be5306687ad6b5e4c25b
#
_cell.length_a   1.000
_cell.length_b   1.000
_cell.length_c   1.000
_cell.angle_alpha   90.00
_cell.angle_beta   90.00
_cell.angle_gamma   90.00
#
_symmetry.space_group_name_H-M   'P 1'
#
loop_
_entity.id
_entity.type
_entity.pdbx_description
1 polymer ?
#
loop_
_entity_poly.entity_id
_entity_poly.type
_entity_poly.pdbx_seq_one_letter_code
_entity_poly.pdbx_strand_id
1 'polypeptide(L)'
;MPETTHRIPALDGYPLAARLLVPDGAPKAVVQVNGGTAILKEFYGSFARFLVQNSYAACLWDYRGTGESAPASLRGFSARMLDWGTLDMPAVLDFLEETFPDLPK
;
A
#
# COMPACT_ATOMS: atom_id res chain seq x y z
N MET A 1 -17.50 5.51 -3.36
CA MET A 1 -16.06 5.72 -3.36
C MET A 1 -15.38 4.48 -3.93
N PRO A 2 -14.77 4.57 -5.11
CA PRO A 2 -14.13 3.39 -5.70
C PRO A 2 -12.96 2.91 -4.87
N GLU A 3 -12.92 1.62 -4.64
CA GLU A 3 -11.83 0.97 -3.92
C GLU A 3 -11.50 -0.33 -4.64
N THR A 4 -10.23 -0.56 -4.91
CA THR A 4 -9.77 -1.80 -5.55
C THR A 4 -8.70 -2.46 -4.69
N THR A 5 -8.64 -3.78 -4.77
CA THR A 5 -7.61 -4.56 -4.08
C THR A 5 -6.56 -5.01 -5.08
N HIS A 6 -5.32 -5.05 -4.62
CA HIS A 6 -4.18 -5.39 -5.47
C HIS A 6 -3.21 -6.29 -4.74
N ARG A 7 -2.48 -7.10 -5.51
CA ARG A 7 -1.30 -7.81 -5.04
C ARG A 7 -0.11 -7.22 -5.77
N ILE A 8 0.69 -6.44 -5.05
CA ILE A 8 1.84 -5.74 -5.63
C ILE A 8 3.09 -6.56 -5.36
N PRO A 9 3.82 -7.01 -6.39
CA PRO A 9 5.08 -7.72 -6.15
C PRO A 9 6.13 -6.75 -5.61
N ALA A 10 6.74 -7.10 -4.49
CA ALA A 10 7.90 -6.38 -3.96
C ALA A 10 9.07 -6.54 -4.95
N LEU A 11 10.17 -5.82 -4.70
CA LEU A 11 11.30 -5.87 -5.63
C LEU A 11 11.88 -7.28 -5.78
N ASP A 12 11.71 -8.13 -4.76
CA ASP A 12 12.12 -9.54 -4.81
C ASP A 12 10.97 -10.49 -5.20
N GLY A 13 9.81 -9.95 -5.58
CA GLY A 13 8.65 -10.73 -6.00
C GLY A 13 7.66 -11.11 -4.92
N TYR A 14 7.92 -10.79 -3.64
CA TYR A 14 6.99 -11.13 -2.57
C TYR A 14 5.66 -10.39 -2.76
N PRO A 15 4.51 -11.07 -2.70
CA PRO A 15 3.21 -10.42 -2.95
C PRO A 15 2.77 -9.59 -1.74
N LEU A 16 2.50 -8.30 -1.98
CA LEU A 16 2.04 -7.37 -0.96
C LEU A 16 0.57 -7.06 -1.19
N ALA A 17 -0.24 -7.18 -0.13
CA ALA A 17 -1.66 -6.85 -0.20
C ALA A 17 -1.85 -5.33 -0.08
N ALA A 18 -2.61 -4.75 -0.99
CA ALA A 18 -2.84 -3.31 -1.01
C ALA A 18 -4.29 -3.01 -1.36
N ARG A 19 -4.75 -1.84 -0.93
CA ARG A 19 -6.05 -1.27 -1.31
C ARG A 19 -5.82 0.12 -1.84
N LEU A 20 -6.37 0.38 -3.02
CA LEU A 20 -6.28 1.68 -3.66
C LEU A 20 -7.67 2.34 -3.61
N LEU A 21 -7.76 3.51 -2.98
CA LEU A 21 -8.97 4.30 -2.91
C LEU A 21 -8.78 5.53 -3.77
N VAL A 22 -9.75 5.80 -4.66
CA VAL A 22 -9.66 6.95 -5.56
C VAL A 22 -10.92 7.83 -5.41
N PRO A 23 -10.79 9.15 -5.62
CA PRO A 23 -11.95 10.04 -5.61
C PRO A 23 -12.80 9.83 -6.87
N ASP A 24 -14.03 10.39 -6.85
CA ASP A 24 -14.92 10.30 -8.01
C ASP A 24 -14.40 11.10 -9.21
N GLY A 25 -13.67 12.19 -8.94
CA GLY A 25 -13.05 12.99 -9.99
C GLY A 25 -11.57 12.69 -10.14
N ALA A 26 -10.86 13.55 -10.86
CA ALA A 26 -9.42 13.39 -11.03
C ALA A 26 -8.70 13.68 -9.71
N PRO A 27 -7.82 12.79 -9.25
CA PRO A 27 -7.08 13.04 -8.01
C PRO A 27 -6.03 14.13 -8.19
N LYS A 28 -5.78 14.90 -7.14
CA LYS A 28 -4.74 15.94 -7.12
C LYS A 28 -3.35 15.34 -6.95
N ALA A 29 -3.26 14.25 -6.19
CA ALA A 29 -2.02 13.56 -5.86
C ALA A 29 -2.37 12.18 -5.32
N VAL A 30 -1.36 11.34 -5.16
CA VAL A 30 -1.50 10.01 -4.59
C VAL A 30 -0.70 9.93 -3.30
N VAL A 31 -1.33 9.45 -2.22
CA VAL A 31 -0.68 9.30 -0.93
C VAL A 31 -0.46 7.80 -0.68
N GLN A 32 0.80 7.44 -0.50
CA GLN A 32 1.18 6.09 -0.08
C GLN A 32 1.26 6.08 1.44
N VAL A 33 0.44 5.26 2.08
CA VAL A 33 0.43 5.17 3.54
C VAL A 33 1.31 4.02 3.98
N ASN A 34 2.48 4.35 4.50
CA ASN A 34 3.41 3.38 5.06
C ASN A 34 3.12 3.28 6.56
N GLY A 35 2.47 2.19 6.97
CA GLY A 35 1.97 2.05 8.31
C GLY A 35 3.05 1.80 9.35
N GLY A 36 2.65 1.78 10.62
CA GLY A 36 3.53 1.42 11.72
C GLY A 36 3.73 -0.10 11.81
N THR A 37 4.72 -0.50 12.61
CA THR A 37 5.03 -1.90 12.83
C THR A 37 3.82 -2.63 13.45
N ALA A 38 3.45 -3.75 12.86
CA ALA A 38 2.32 -4.60 13.29
C ALA A 38 0.96 -3.89 13.27
N ILE A 39 0.84 -2.78 12.55
CA ILE A 39 -0.43 -2.10 12.36
C ILE A 39 -0.95 -2.46 10.97
N LEU A 40 -2.17 -3.02 10.92
CA LEU A 40 -2.78 -3.43 9.66
C LEU A 40 -3.24 -2.22 8.85
N LYS A 41 -3.25 -2.36 7.53
CA LYS A 41 -3.64 -1.26 6.63
C LYS A 41 -5.04 -0.72 6.93
N GLU A 42 -5.96 -1.58 7.40
CA GLU A 42 -7.33 -1.18 7.73
C GLU A 42 -7.41 -0.13 8.83
N PHE A 43 -6.39 -0.05 9.68
CA PHE A 43 -6.34 0.97 10.73
C PHE A 43 -6.38 2.38 10.14
N TYR A 44 -5.85 2.56 8.93
CA TYR A 44 -5.77 3.86 8.27
C TYR A 44 -6.97 4.14 7.36
N GLY A 45 -8.02 3.31 7.43
CA GLY A 45 -9.18 3.46 6.55
C GLY A 45 -9.88 4.81 6.67
N SER A 46 -10.04 5.33 7.89
CA SER A 46 -10.67 6.64 8.09
C SER A 46 -9.83 7.77 7.51
N PHE A 47 -8.50 7.69 7.67
CA PHE A 47 -7.59 8.66 7.09
C PHE A 47 -7.64 8.60 5.56
N ALA A 48 -7.68 7.40 4.99
CA ALA A 48 -7.79 7.25 3.53
C ALA A 48 -9.09 7.86 3.00
N ARG A 49 -10.20 7.65 3.70
CA ARG A 49 -11.49 8.25 3.31
C ARG A 49 -11.44 9.77 3.38
N PHE A 50 -10.77 10.32 4.39
CA PHE A 50 -10.57 11.76 4.49
C PHE A 50 -9.77 12.28 3.29
N LEU A 51 -8.70 11.58 2.90
CA LEU A 51 -7.90 11.97 1.74
C LEU A 51 -8.75 11.95 0.46
N VAL A 52 -9.55 10.93 0.26
CA VAL A 52 -10.39 10.80 -0.93
C VAL A 52 -11.45 11.91 -0.97
N GLN A 53 -12.02 12.28 0.19
CA GLN A 53 -12.98 13.38 0.28
C GLN A 53 -12.33 14.72 -0.09
N ASN A 54 -11.01 14.81 0.01
CA ASN A 54 -10.24 16.01 -0.36
C ASN A 54 -9.55 15.85 -1.72
N SER A 55 -10.03 14.93 -2.54
CA SER A 55 -9.57 14.71 -3.92
C SER A 55 -8.17 14.13 -4.05
N TYR A 56 -7.71 13.36 -3.06
CA TYR A 56 -6.47 12.59 -3.14
C TYR A 56 -6.80 11.12 -3.35
N ALA A 57 -5.96 10.42 -4.09
CA ALA A 57 -5.97 8.96 -4.07
C ALA A 57 -5.12 8.48 -2.90
N ALA A 58 -5.49 7.34 -2.31
CA ALA A 58 -4.77 6.78 -1.17
C ALA A 58 -4.48 5.30 -1.40
N CYS A 59 -3.26 4.89 -1.12
CA CYS A 59 -2.87 3.50 -1.19
C CYS A 59 -2.53 3.02 0.22
N LEU A 60 -3.35 2.09 0.72
CA LEU A 60 -3.12 1.40 1.99
C LEU A 60 -2.54 0.03 1.68
N TRP A 61 -1.52 -0.39 2.42
CA TRP A 61 -0.89 -1.68 2.15
C TRP A 61 -0.26 -2.26 3.41
N ASP A 62 -0.09 -3.58 3.43
CA ASP A 62 0.54 -4.31 4.53
C ASP A 62 1.96 -4.71 4.12
N TYR A 63 2.92 -4.50 5.04
CA TYR A 63 4.29 -4.99 4.87
C TYR A 63 4.28 -6.52 4.82
N ARG A 64 5.31 -7.10 4.17
CA ARG A 64 5.47 -8.55 4.17
C ARG A 64 5.42 -9.10 5.60
N GLY A 65 4.75 -10.21 5.77
CA GLY A 65 4.62 -10.86 7.07
C GLY A 65 3.53 -10.29 7.96
N THR A 66 2.80 -9.25 7.51
CA THR A 66 1.70 -8.67 8.29
C THR A 66 0.39 -8.72 7.52
N GLY A 67 -0.72 -8.82 8.23
CA GLY A 67 -2.06 -8.79 7.67
C GLY A 67 -2.23 -9.71 6.47
N GLU A 68 -2.81 -9.18 5.41
CA GLU A 68 -3.04 -9.93 4.19
C GLU A 68 -1.77 -10.14 3.35
N SER A 69 -0.64 -9.54 3.75
CA SER A 69 0.68 -9.79 3.17
C SER A 69 1.43 -10.90 3.90
N ALA A 70 0.81 -11.51 4.93
CA ALA A 70 1.44 -12.62 5.65
C ALA A 70 1.27 -13.92 4.86
N PRO A 71 2.26 -14.85 4.96
CA PRO A 71 2.10 -16.16 4.37
C PRO A 71 1.08 -16.98 5.18
N ALA A 72 0.62 -18.11 4.63
CA ALA A 72 -0.33 -19.00 5.30
C ALA A 72 0.21 -19.48 6.65
N SER A 73 1.54 -19.58 6.79
CA SER A 73 2.21 -19.91 8.04
C SER A 73 3.47 -19.08 8.15
N LEU A 74 3.72 -18.51 9.35
CA LEU A 74 4.95 -17.78 9.62
C LEU A 74 6.14 -18.71 9.89
N ARG A 75 5.90 -20.02 9.96
CA ARG A 75 6.96 -20.99 10.21
C ARG A 75 7.98 -20.96 9.06
N GLY A 76 9.23 -20.72 9.40
CA GLY A 76 10.29 -20.59 8.40
C GLY A 76 10.30 -19.29 7.63
N PHE A 77 9.31 -18.42 7.87
CA PHE A 77 9.28 -17.10 7.23
C PHE A 77 10.32 -16.19 7.88
N SER A 78 11.08 -15.49 7.05
CA SER A 78 12.11 -14.55 7.52
C SER A 78 11.90 -13.20 6.86
N ALA A 79 11.79 -12.14 7.67
CA ALA A 79 11.71 -10.78 7.19
C ALA A 79 12.32 -9.85 8.23
N ARG A 80 12.98 -8.80 7.77
CA ARG A 80 13.55 -7.76 8.63
C ARG A 80 12.87 -6.43 8.31
N MET A 81 12.88 -5.52 9.27
CA MET A 81 12.34 -4.17 9.05
C MET A 81 13.03 -3.49 7.86
N LEU A 82 14.32 -3.75 7.66
CA LEU A 82 15.06 -3.22 6.51
C LEU A 82 14.43 -3.68 5.18
N ASP A 83 13.91 -4.90 5.11
CA ASP A 83 13.25 -5.41 3.90
C ASP A 83 12.02 -4.58 3.55
N TRP A 84 11.28 -4.08 4.55
CA TRP A 84 10.12 -3.24 4.34
C TRP A 84 10.51 -1.93 3.63
N GLY A 85 11.65 -1.35 4.00
CA GLY A 85 12.13 -0.09 3.44
C GLY A 85 12.88 -0.25 2.11
N THR A 86 13.49 -1.39 1.88
CA THR A 86 14.33 -1.60 0.69
C THR A 86 13.65 -2.41 -0.41
N LEU A 87 12.69 -3.26 -0.06
CA LEU A 87 12.04 -4.16 -1.01
C LEU A 87 10.54 -3.87 -1.16
N ASP A 88 9.85 -3.53 -0.07
CA ASP A 88 8.39 -3.36 -0.08
C ASP A 88 7.98 -1.93 -0.44
N MET A 89 8.44 -0.93 0.33
CA MET A 89 8.05 0.47 0.09
C MET A 89 8.35 0.95 -1.32
N PRO A 90 9.55 0.70 -1.88
CA PRO A 90 9.85 1.15 -3.25
C PRO A 90 8.96 0.49 -4.30
N ALA A 91 8.59 -0.78 -4.09
CA ALA A 91 7.73 -1.49 -5.04
C ALA A 91 6.33 -0.91 -5.06
N VAL A 92 5.79 -0.53 -3.89
CA VAL A 92 4.48 0.13 -3.82
C VAL A 92 4.54 1.49 -4.51
N LEU A 93 5.61 2.25 -4.28
CA LEU A 93 5.80 3.54 -4.96
C LEU A 93 5.88 3.36 -6.48
N ASP A 94 6.63 2.36 -6.95
CA ASP A 94 6.73 2.05 -8.38
C ASP A 94 5.36 1.70 -8.97
N PHE A 95 4.55 0.93 -8.24
CA PHE A 95 3.18 0.62 -8.66
C PHE A 95 2.36 1.89 -8.83
N LEU A 96 2.47 2.82 -7.89
CA LEU A 96 1.73 4.09 -7.96
C LEU A 96 2.26 5.00 -9.06
N GLU A 97 3.57 4.98 -9.33
CA GLU A 97 4.15 5.72 -10.45
C GLU A 97 3.61 5.20 -11.80
N GLU A 98 3.46 3.88 -11.94
CA GLU A 98 2.92 3.28 -13.15
C GLU A 98 1.42 3.54 -13.29
N THR A 99 0.68 3.52 -12.17
CA THR A 99 -0.77 3.71 -12.17
C THR A 99 -1.16 5.17 -12.37
N PHE A 100 -0.38 6.10 -11.81
CA PHE A 100 -0.63 7.53 -11.87
C PHE A 100 0.65 8.29 -12.28
N PRO A 101 1.12 8.14 -13.53
CA PRO A 101 2.43 8.67 -13.92
C PRO A 101 2.53 10.20 -13.84
N ASP A 102 1.41 10.92 -13.96
CA ASP A 102 1.42 12.38 -14.03
C ASP A 102 1.09 13.08 -12.71
N LEU A 103 0.91 12.31 -11.61
CA LEU A 103 0.50 12.87 -10.34
C LEU A 103 1.65 12.86 -9.33
N PRO A 104 1.71 13.90 -8.44
CA PRO A 104 2.63 13.88 -7.28
C PRO A 104 2.29 12.71 -6.34
N LYS A 105 3.32 12.21 -5.68
CA LYS A 105 3.19 11.13 -4.69
C LYS A 105 3.56 11.64 -3.32
#